data_e3dd436cc0f7fa018ab8c663c0f6d936
#
_entry.id   e3dd436cc0f7fa018ab8c663c0f6d936
#
_cell.length_a   1.000
_cell.length_b   1.000
_cell.length_c   1.000
_cell.angle_alpha   90.00
_cell.angle_beta   90.00
_cell.angle_gamma   90.00
#
_symmetry.space_group_name_H-M   'P 1'
#
loop_
_entity.id
_entity.type
_entity.pdbx_description
1 polymer ?
#
loop_
_entity_poly.entity_id
_entity_poly.type
_entity_poly.pdbx_seq_one_letter_code
_entity_poly.pdbx_strand_id
1 'polypeptide(L)'
;MRKFTKTLAAVLSLSMTLTMVTPVFAEGEANTIPVQTTEESVSTPTVTPTPVPAKPPKNGLFVNDGKTYCYKNGKLVKNKYGYKVKKNYYRINKKGVATLVSTAEGLAGARLDKCGGDLKKAFKWSSTKIKYSGNVGKPKKGQNQVEYYATYGFKKGRGDCYVMAATFCMMAKVKGLKNVKFVKGSVPQVNGKNGAQKNGAHAWCEIKSGKTVYVYDPNFAYSFRNNPKAHSGYKFKYGTKGTYQYNKKKTRVSF
;
A
#
# COMPACT_ATOMS: atom_id res chain seq x y z
N MET A 1 -27.19 -42.57 15.14
CA MET A 1 -27.94 -41.44 15.75
C MET A 1 -27.01 -40.73 16.75
N ARG A 2 -26.49 -39.56 16.41
CA ARG A 2 -25.78 -38.68 17.36
C ARG A 2 -26.39 -37.28 17.25
N LYS A 3 -26.90 -36.77 18.36
CA LYS A 3 -27.67 -35.55 18.53
C LYS A 3 -26.75 -34.32 18.41
N PHE A 4 -27.15 -33.34 17.60
CA PHE A 4 -26.55 -32.01 17.52
C PHE A 4 -27.06 -31.15 18.67
N THR A 5 -26.18 -30.68 19.53
CA THR A 5 -26.47 -29.64 20.52
C THR A 5 -26.13 -28.28 19.90
N LYS A 6 -27.13 -27.44 19.77
CA LYS A 6 -27.02 -26.03 19.36
C LYS A 6 -26.63 -25.21 20.59
N THR A 7 -25.47 -24.56 20.54
CA THR A 7 -25.10 -23.55 21.54
C THR A 7 -25.39 -22.17 20.99
N LEU A 8 -26.28 -21.46 21.65
CA LEU A 8 -26.72 -20.10 21.38
C LEU A 8 -25.70 -19.16 22.02
N ALA A 9 -25.01 -18.34 21.22
CA ALA A 9 -24.13 -17.28 21.71
C ALA A 9 -24.89 -15.96 21.80
N ALA A 10 -25.03 -15.45 23.00
CA ALA A 10 -25.64 -14.16 23.30
C ALA A 10 -24.73 -13.02 22.89
N VAL A 11 -25.27 -12.08 22.13
CA VAL A 11 -24.61 -10.81 21.76
C VAL A 11 -24.89 -9.82 22.89
N LEU A 12 -23.81 -9.39 23.58
CA LEU A 12 -23.87 -8.32 24.58
C LEU A 12 -23.58 -7.00 23.85
N SER A 13 -24.60 -6.19 23.64
CA SER A 13 -24.48 -4.81 23.17
C SER A 13 -24.19 -3.88 24.35
N LEU A 14 -22.99 -3.29 24.38
CA LEU A 14 -22.60 -2.28 25.36
C LEU A 14 -22.91 -0.90 24.79
N SER A 15 -24.01 -0.29 25.25
CA SER A 15 -24.37 1.09 24.98
C SER A 15 -23.61 2.02 25.92
N MET A 16 -22.70 2.86 25.39
CA MET A 16 -22.09 3.97 26.14
C MET A 16 -23.02 5.19 26.08
N THR A 17 -23.63 5.53 27.20
CA THR A 17 -24.33 6.81 27.42
C THR A 17 -23.31 7.89 27.73
N LEU A 18 -23.27 8.90 26.88
CA LEU A 18 -22.49 10.13 27.07
C LEU A 18 -23.29 11.08 27.95
N THR A 19 -22.91 11.27 29.22
CA THR A 19 -23.49 12.28 30.11
C THR A 19 -22.85 13.63 29.84
N MET A 20 -23.63 14.56 29.31
CA MET A 20 -23.28 15.98 29.25
C MET A 20 -23.48 16.61 30.63
N VAL A 21 -22.43 17.18 31.21
CA VAL A 21 -22.48 18.00 32.40
C VAL A 21 -22.65 19.47 31.98
N THR A 22 -23.81 20.05 32.30
CA THR A 22 -24.06 21.49 32.16
C THR A 22 -23.61 22.19 33.44
N PRO A 23 -22.90 23.33 33.38
CA PRO A 23 -22.61 24.11 34.55
C PRO A 23 -23.84 24.92 34.95
N VAL A 24 -24.26 24.78 36.23
CA VAL A 24 -25.27 25.57 36.90
C VAL A 24 -24.65 26.90 37.34
N PHE A 25 -25.20 27.99 36.87
CA PHE A 25 -24.91 29.32 37.42
C PHE A 25 -25.77 29.52 38.68
N ALA A 26 -25.13 29.74 39.80
CA ALA A 26 -25.78 30.20 41.02
C ALA A 26 -25.82 31.73 41.03
N GLU A 27 -27.05 32.28 41.10
CA GLU A 27 -27.29 33.70 41.47
C GLU A 27 -27.13 33.85 43.00
N GLY A 28 -26.50 34.92 43.44
CA GLY A 28 -26.38 35.23 44.86
C GLY A 28 -25.80 36.61 45.12
N GLU A 29 -26.70 37.55 45.26
CA GLU A 29 -26.73 38.68 46.18
C GLU A 29 -25.77 39.85 46.05
N ALA A 30 -26.41 41.00 45.93
CA ALA A 30 -25.85 42.35 45.99
C ALA A 30 -25.24 42.69 47.36
N ASN A 31 -24.07 43.30 47.36
CA ASN A 31 -23.69 44.16 48.47
C ASN A 31 -22.89 45.36 47.99
N THR A 32 -23.18 46.47 48.66
CA THR A 32 -22.90 47.86 48.40
C THR A 32 -21.42 48.29 48.38
N ILE A 33 -21.18 49.31 47.60
CA ILE A 33 -19.99 50.08 47.21
C ILE A 33 -19.19 50.65 48.39
N PRO A 34 -17.86 50.87 48.23
CA PRO A 34 -17.35 52.21 48.08
C PRO A 34 -16.46 52.47 46.85
N VAL A 35 -16.72 53.57 46.23
CA VAL A 35 -15.97 54.18 45.12
C VAL A 35 -14.52 54.44 45.56
N GLN A 36 -13.57 53.76 44.88
CA GLN A 36 -12.19 54.21 44.82
C GLN A 36 -11.85 54.54 43.38
N THR A 37 -11.57 55.77 43.13
CA THR A 37 -10.95 56.28 41.91
C THR A 37 -9.58 55.71 41.78
N THR A 38 -9.41 54.83 40.80
CA THR A 38 -8.11 54.33 40.37
C THR A 38 -7.88 54.72 38.90
N GLU A 39 -6.75 55.37 38.71
CA GLU A 39 -6.25 55.89 37.45
C GLU A 39 -6.25 54.78 36.36
N GLU A 40 -6.83 55.12 35.24
CA GLU A 40 -6.89 54.27 34.03
C GLU A 40 -5.48 54.20 33.44
N SER A 41 -4.72 53.15 33.78
CA SER A 41 -3.51 52.84 33.07
C SER A 41 -3.91 52.26 31.69
N VAL A 42 -3.75 53.09 30.67
CA VAL A 42 -3.87 52.68 29.25
C VAL A 42 -2.85 51.60 28.99
N SER A 43 -3.28 50.33 29.07
CA SER A 43 -2.48 49.19 28.61
C SER A 43 -2.44 49.21 27.09
N THR A 44 -1.32 49.61 26.54
CA THR A 44 -1.00 49.47 25.11
C THR A 44 -1.21 48.02 24.71
N PRO A 45 -2.00 47.70 23.65
CA PRO A 45 -2.18 46.32 23.21
C PRO A 45 -0.82 45.76 22.79
N THR A 46 -0.34 44.78 23.54
CA THR A 46 0.84 43.99 23.17
C THR A 46 0.51 43.26 21.89
N VAL A 47 1.01 43.75 20.76
CA VAL A 47 0.87 43.09 19.45
C VAL A 47 1.65 41.80 19.54
N THR A 48 0.94 40.66 19.67
CA THR A 48 1.53 39.33 19.59
C THR A 48 2.19 39.22 18.21
N PRO A 49 3.51 39.01 18.12
CA PRO A 49 4.18 38.95 16.83
C PRO A 49 3.57 37.81 15.98
N THR A 50 3.11 38.14 14.79
CA THR A 50 2.63 37.16 13.82
C THR A 50 3.75 36.14 13.60
N PRO A 51 3.49 34.82 13.75
CA PRO A 51 4.52 33.80 13.61
C PRO A 51 5.14 33.89 12.22
N VAL A 52 6.44 34.18 12.15
CA VAL A 52 7.22 34.20 10.90
C VAL A 52 7.12 32.82 10.26
N PRO A 53 6.75 32.71 8.97
CA PRO A 53 6.65 31.42 8.29
C PRO A 53 7.94 30.63 8.43
N ALA A 54 7.88 29.42 8.95
CA ALA A 54 9.05 28.57 9.15
C ALA A 54 9.76 28.32 7.82
N LYS A 55 11.06 28.57 7.75
CA LYS A 55 11.86 28.33 6.53
C LYS A 55 12.00 26.83 6.26
N PRO A 56 11.84 26.36 5.00
CA PRO A 56 12.03 24.96 4.66
C PRO A 56 13.43 24.44 5.04
N PRO A 57 13.54 23.19 5.56
CA PRO A 57 14.81 22.61 5.94
C PRO A 57 15.67 22.27 4.71
N LYS A 58 17.00 22.18 4.88
CA LYS A 58 17.90 21.70 3.82
C LYS A 58 17.56 20.26 3.41
N ASN A 59 17.21 19.39 4.37
CA ASN A 59 16.79 17.99 4.13
C ASN A 59 15.66 17.60 5.08
N GLY A 60 14.68 16.84 4.58
CA GLY A 60 13.62 16.26 5.40
C GLY A 60 12.23 16.76 5.03
N LEU A 61 11.31 16.60 5.98
CA LEU A 61 9.91 16.99 5.80
C LEU A 61 9.69 18.43 6.30
N PHE A 62 8.78 19.10 5.63
CA PHE A 62 8.31 20.44 5.99
C PHE A 62 6.79 20.48 5.84
N VAL A 63 6.10 20.98 6.86
CA VAL A 63 4.64 21.15 6.83
C VAL A 63 4.34 22.63 6.61
N ASN A 64 3.55 22.95 5.61
CA ASN A 64 3.04 24.27 5.32
C ASN A 64 1.59 24.17 4.84
N ASP A 65 0.71 25.00 5.37
CA ASP A 65 -0.74 25.00 5.07
C ASP A 65 -1.37 23.62 5.14
N GLY A 66 -1.08 22.86 6.19
CA GLY A 66 -1.58 21.50 6.39
C GLY A 66 -1.06 20.45 5.39
N LYS A 67 -0.14 20.83 4.50
CA LYS A 67 0.46 19.93 3.51
C LYS A 67 1.90 19.60 3.88
N THR A 68 2.27 18.34 3.69
CA THR A 68 3.65 17.88 3.88
C THR A 68 4.43 17.98 2.59
N TYR A 69 5.64 18.52 2.66
CA TYR A 69 6.60 18.64 1.56
C TYR A 69 7.89 17.93 1.95
N CYS A 70 8.69 17.53 0.98
CA CYS A 70 9.98 16.91 1.23
C CYS A 70 11.10 17.70 0.52
N TYR A 71 12.17 17.99 1.24
CA TYR A 71 13.34 18.71 0.71
C TYR A 71 14.57 17.81 0.74
N LYS A 72 15.43 17.97 -0.26
CA LYS A 72 16.76 17.36 -0.36
C LYS A 72 17.74 18.41 -0.88
N ASN A 73 18.80 18.67 -0.11
CA ASN A 73 19.81 19.69 -0.43
C ASN A 73 19.21 21.07 -0.74
N GLY A 74 18.21 21.49 0.07
CA GLY A 74 17.49 22.75 -0.10
C GLY A 74 16.49 22.79 -1.26
N LYS A 75 16.39 21.72 -2.07
CA LYS A 75 15.47 21.65 -3.20
C LYS A 75 14.23 20.82 -2.87
N LEU A 76 13.07 21.31 -3.30
CA LEU A 76 11.79 20.58 -3.17
C LEU A 76 11.80 19.32 -4.03
N VAL A 77 11.58 18.17 -3.41
CA VAL A 77 11.44 16.89 -4.11
C VAL A 77 10.05 16.83 -4.76
N LYS A 78 9.98 16.42 -6.03
CA LYS A 78 8.74 16.33 -6.80
C LYS A 78 8.64 15.02 -7.56
N ASN A 79 7.41 14.60 -7.88
CA ASN A 79 7.10 13.52 -8.81
C ASN A 79 7.83 12.21 -8.51
N LYS A 80 7.62 11.67 -7.27
CA LYS A 80 8.17 10.38 -6.84
C LYS A 80 7.05 9.41 -6.49
N TYR A 81 7.11 8.22 -7.05
CA TYR A 81 6.21 7.13 -6.67
C TYR A 81 6.53 6.59 -5.27
N GLY A 82 7.81 6.59 -4.86
CA GLY A 82 8.23 6.13 -3.54
C GLY A 82 9.52 6.80 -3.07
N TYR A 83 9.43 7.68 -2.08
CA TYR A 83 10.56 8.41 -1.52
C TYR A 83 10.70 8.13 -0.03
N LYS A 84 11.89 7.69 0.41
CA LYS A 84 12.15 7.34 1.80
C LYS A 84 12.70 8.53 2.57
N VAL A 85 12.04 8.86 3.71
CA VAL A 85 12.55 9.82 4.69
C VAL A 85 12.58 9.13 6.06
N LYS A 86 13.78 8.98 6.64
CA LYS A 86 14.01 8.18 7.85
C LYS A 86 13.45 6.76 7.67
N LYS A 87 12.53 6.31 8.54
CA LYS A 87 11.88 4.98 8.48
C LYS A 87 10.62 4.92 7.60
N ASN A 88 10.09 6.07 7.18
CA ASN A 88 8.81 6.19 6.47
C ASN A 88 9.00 6.35 4.96
N TYR A 89 7.96 5.98 4.21
CA TYR A 89 7.88 6.18 2.77
C TYR A 89 6.77 7.16 2.40
N TYR A 90 7.00 7.94 1.36
CA TYR A 90 6.08 8.95 0.86
C TYR A 90 5.93 8.84 -0.65
N ARG A 91 4.71 9.01 -1.14
CA ARG A 91 4.44 9.34 -2.53
C ARG A 91 4.45 10.86 -2.66
N ILE A 92 5.18 11.39 -3.64
CA ILE A 92 5.31 12.84 -3.83
C ILE A 92 4.76 13.21 -5.21
N ASN A 93 3.77 14.07 -5.24
CA ASN A 93 3.12 14.49 -6.49
C ASN A 93 3.95 15.53 -7.27
N LYS A 94 3.44 15.95 -8.44
CA LYS A 94 4.09 16.96 -9.29
C LYS A 94 4.26 18.32 -8.59
N LYS A 95 3.37 18.67 -7.67
CA LYS A 95 3.43 19.91 -6.86
C LYS A 95 4.37 19.80 -5.65
N GLY A 96 4.95 18.62 -5.38
CA GLY A 96 5.83 18.37 -4.25
C GLY A 96 5.11 17.96 -2.96
N VAL A 97 3.79 17.83 -2.97
CA VAL A 97 3.04 17.36 -1.80
C VAL A 97 3.32 15.88 -1.57
N ALA A 98 3.78 15.57 -0.36
CA ALA A 98 4.17 14.25 0.09
C ALA A 98 3.03 13.61 0.91
N THR A 99 2.61 12.42 0.51
CA THR A 99 1.62 11.60 1.21
C THR A 99 2.29 10.37 1.77
N LEU A 100 2.10 10.10 3.07
CA LEU A 100 2.61 8.88 3.72
C LEU A 100 1.95 7.65 3.08
N VAL A 101 2.75 6.63 2.81
CA VAL A 101 2.30 5.36 2.23
C VAL A 101 2.84 4.17 3.01
N SER A 102 2.28 2.97 2.77
CA SER A 102 2.78 1.76 3.41
C SER A 102 4.22 1.44 2.97
N THR A 103 4.93 0.63 3.76
CA THR A 103 6.28 0.18 3.39
C THR A 103 6.29 -0.54 2.04
N ALA A 104 5.28 -1.36 1.76
CA ALA A 104 5.16 -2.08 0.50
C ALA A 104 4.97 -1.13 -0.69
N GLU A 105 4.06 -0.17 -0.56
CA GLU A 105 3.83 0.86 -1.58
C GLU A 105 5.06 1.74 -1.80
N GLY A 106 5.74 2.12 -0.72
CA GLY A 106 6.97 2.91 -0.80
C GLY A 106 8.12 2.21 -1.50
N LEU A 107 8.33 0.92 -1.20
CA LEU A 107 9.33 0.09 -1.87
C LEU A 107 8.99 -0.13 -3.35
N ALA A 108 7.71 -0.40 -3.65
CA ALA A 108 7.22 -0.53 -5.02
C ALA A 108 7.41 0.78 -5.80
N GLY A 109 7.07 1.91 -5.20
CA GLY A 109 7.24 3.23 -5.79
C GLY A 109 8.70 3.55 -6.08
N ALA A 110 9.59 3.31 -5.12
CA ALA A 110 11.03 3.51 -5.31
C ALA A 110 11.61 2.61 -6.42
N ARG A 111 11.07 1.40 -6.58
CA ARG A 111 11.43 0.51 -7.68
C ARG A 111 10.88 1.01 -9.01
N LEU A 112 9.63 1.44 -9.03
CA LEU A 112 8.97 1.99 -10.21
C LEU A 112 9.67 3.27 -10.70
N ASP A 113 10.13 4.15 -9.81
CA ASP A 113 10.96 5.32 -10.14
C ASP A 113 12.26 4.89 -10.86
N LYS A 114 12.93 3.83 -10.38
CA LYS A 114 14.12 3.25 -11.04
C LYS A 114 13.83 2.61 -12.40
N CYS A 115 12.58 2.22 -12.64
CA CYS A 115 12.10 1.75 -13.95
C CYS A 115 11.63 2.91 -14.85
N GLY A 116 11.79 4.16 -14.44
CA GLY A 116 11.30 5.34 -15.17
C GLY A 116 9.77 5.43 -15.24
N GLY A 117 9.06 4.82 -14.29
CA GLY A 117 7.60 4.71 -14.31
C GLY A 117 7.04 3.77 -15.39
N ASP A 118 7.89 3.01 -16.07
CA ASP A 118 7.49 2.09 -17.14
C ASP A 118 7.06 0.73 -16.59
N LEU A 119 5.83 0.31 -16.94
CA LEU A 119 5.22 -0.91 -16.42
C LEU A 119 5.87 -2.18 -17.00
N LYS A 120 6.33 -2.15 -18.26
CA LYS A 120 7.01 -3.30 -18.90
C LYS A 120 8.39 -3.51 -18.28
N LYS A 121 9.11 -2.43 -17.98
CA LYS A 121 10.39 -2.49 -17.23
C LYS A 121 10.17 -2.98 -15.80
N ALA A 122 9.09 -2.54 -15.12
CA ALA A 122 8.71 -3.03 -13.79
C ALA A 122 8.39 -4.52 -13.81
N PHE A 123 7.65 -5.00 -14.80
CA PHE A 123 7.39 -6.43 -15.02
C PHE A 123 8.70 -7.22 -15.25
N LYS A 124 9.54 -6.73 -16.15
CA LYS A 124 10.86 -7.34 -16.41
C LYS A 124 11.68 -7.43 -15.13
N TRP A 125 11.65 -6.39 -14.29
CA TRP A 125 12.34 -6.44 -13.00
C TRP A 125 11.77 -7.55 -12.10
N SER A 126 10.45 -7.67 -11.95
CA SER A 126 9.83 -8.72 -11.14
C SER A 126 10.15 -10.13 -11.64
N SER A 127 10.26 -10.31 -12.96
CA SER A 127 10.56 -11.61 -13.57
C SER A 127 12.04 -11.97 -13.64
N THR A 128 12.97 -10.99 -13.53
CA THR A 128 14.41 -11.27 -13.74
C THR A 128 15.27 -10.99 -12.52
N LYS A 129 14.84 -10.08 -11.63
CA LYS A 129 15.64 -9.64 -10.46
C LYS A 129 15.18 -10.28 -9.15
N ILE A 130 14.04 -10.97 -9.14
CA ILE A 130 13.63 -11.82 -8.05
C ILE A 130 14.03 -13.25 -8.39
N LYS A 131 15.04 -13.77 -7.68
CA LYS A 131 15.49 -15.17 -7.86
C LYS A 131 14.45 -16.12 -7.28
N TYR A 132 14.06 -17.14 -8.02
CA TYR A 132 13.15 -18.15 -7.51
C TYR A 132 13.81 -18.95 -6.38
N SER A 133 13.16 -19.04 -5.23
CA SER A 133 13.72 -19.66 -4.02
C SER A 133 12.71 -20.53 -3.25
N GLY A 134 11.63 -20.95 -3.89
CA GLY A 134 10.59 -21.76 -3.26
C GLY A 134 9.76 -20.98 -2.25
N ASN A 135 9.19 -21.69 -1.27
CA ASN A 135 8.26 -21.16 -0.30
C ASN A 135 8.92 -20.12 0.63
N VAL A 136 8.31 -18.96 0.74
CA VAL A 136 8.76 -17.85 1.60
C VAL A 136 7.95 -17.69 2.88
N GLY A 137 7.12 -18.67 3.21
CA GLY A 137 6.22 -18.64 4.35
C GLY A 137 4.89 -17.97 4.02
N LYS A 138 4.07 -17.80 5.07
CA LYS A 138 2.72 -17.24 4.96
C LYS A 138 2.61 -15.94 5.77
N PRO A 139 1.79 -14.97 5.34
CA PRO A 139 1.49 -13.81 6.15
C PRO A 139 0.77 -14.22 7.44
N LYS A 140 0.93 -13.46 8.50
CA LYS A 140 0.21 -13.65 9.77
C LYS A 140 -1.29 -13.40 9.56
N LYS A 141 -2.14 -13.92 10.45
CA LYS A 141 -3.58 -13.64 10.46
C LYS A 141 -3.80 -12.12 10.51
N GLY A 142 -4.68 -11.60 9.67
CA GLY A 142 -4.95 -10.14 9.56
C GLY A 142 -3.92 -9.34 8.77
N GLN A 143 -2.76 -9.89 8.43
CA GLN A 143 -1.77 -9.20 7.62
C GLN A 143 -2.16 -9.21 6.13
N ASN A 144 -2.05 -8.06 5.45
CA ASN A 144 -2.25 -7.98 4.02
C ASN A 144 -1.22 -8.85 3.28
N GLN A 145 -1.70 -9.92 2.65
CA GLN A 145 -0.81 -10.90 2.01
C GLN A 145 -0.03 -10.33 0.82
N VAL A 146 -0.60 -9.39 0.07
CA VAL A 146 0.08 -8.80 -1.08
C VAL A 146 1.21 -7.90 -0.62
N GLU A 147 0.98 -7.09 0.42
CA GLU A 147 2.02 -6.27 1.05
C GLU A 147 3.13 -7.12 1.67
N TYR A 148 2.77 -8.24 2.32
CA TYR A 148 3.74 -9.19 2.87
C TYR A 148 4.69 -9.72 1.80
N TYR A 149 4.16 -10.33 0.74
CA TYR A 149 4.96 -10.92 -0.33
C TYR A 149 5.73 -9.87 -1.13
N ALA A 150 5.11 -8.71 -1.43
CA ALA A 150 5.77 -7.61 -2.13
C ALA A 150 6.95 -7.05 -1.31
N THR A 151 6.74 -6.78 -0.01
CA THR A 151 7.79 -6.30 0.89
C THR A 151 8.95 -7.29 0.95
N TYR A 152 8.66 -8.60 1.06
CA TYR A 152 9.67 -9.64 1.05
C TYR A 152 10.50 -9.60 -0.25
N GLY A 153 9.84 -9.58 -1.41
CA GLY A 153 10.49 -9.54 -2.71
C GLY A 153 11.37 -8.30 -2.91
N PHE A 154 10.87 -7.11 -2.57
CA PHE A 154 11.65 -5.88 -2.68
C PHE A 154 12.87 -5.85 -1.76
N LYS A 155 12.76 -6.40 -0.54
CA LYS A 155 13.86 -6.41 0.44
C LYS A 155 14.87 -7.51 0.21
N LYS A 156 14.41 -8.70 -0.20
CA LYS A 156 15.26 -9.89 -0.28
C LYS A 156 15.73 -10.23 -1.71
N GLY A 157 15.05 -9.73 -2.74
CA GLY A 157 15.38 -10.02 -4.14
C GLY A 157 15.21 -11.50 -4.51
N ARG A 158 14.40 -12.25 -3.75
CA ARG A 158 14.12 -13.67 -3.98
C ARG A 158 12.71 -14.03 -3.51
N GLY A 159 12.17 -15.15 -3.97
CA GLY A 159 10.86 -15.65 -3.57
C GLY A 159 10.26 -16.59 -4.61
N ASP A 160 9.04 -16.99 -4.36
CA ASP A 160 8.23 -17.85 -5.21
C ASP A 160 7.32 -17.06 -6.16
N CYS A 161 6.39 -17.76 -6.83
CA CYS A 161 5.40 -17.12 -7.71
C CYS A 161 4.54 -16.07 -6.99
N TYR A 162 4.24 -16.26 -5.69
CA TYR A 162 3.49 -15.29 -4.90
C TYR A 162 4.26 -13.97 -4.74
N VAL A 163 5.56 -14.05 -4.44
CA VAL A 163 6.42 -12.88 -4.30
C VAL A 163 6.58 -12.14 -5.62
N MET A 164 6.84 -12.87 -6.71
CA MET A 164 6.99 -12.27 -8.04
C MET A 164 5.71 -11.56 -8.49
N ALA A 165 4.56 -12.21 -8.33
CA ALA A 165 3.26 -11.63 -8.67
C ALA A 165 2.94 -10.39 -7.80
N ALA A 166 3.14 -10.50 -6.47
CA ALA A 166 2.85 -9.40 -5.53
C ALA A 166 3.71 -8.17 -5.78
N THR A 167 5.00 -8.32 -6.10
CA THR A 167 5.87 -7.19 -6.43
C THR A 167 5.40 -6.45 -7.68
N PHE A 168 4.99 -7.16 -8.72
CA PHE A 168 4.44 -6.53 -9.91
C PHE A 168 3.08 -5.88 -9.65
N CYS A 169 2.16 -6.57 -8.97
CA CYS A 169 0.86 -6.04 -8.58
C CYS A 169 1.01 -4.71 -7.82
N MET A 170 1.93 -4.65 -6.85
CA MET A 170 2.14 -3.44 -6.05
C MET A 170 2.71 -2.29 -6.89
N MET A 171 3.66 -2.57 -7.82
CA MET A 171 4.15 -1.53 -8.74
C MET A 171 3.06 -1.04 -9.70
N ALA A 172 2.19 -1.93 -10.18
CA ALA A 172 1.06 -1.57 -11.04
C ALA A 172 0.05 -0.66 -10.29
N LYS A 173 -0.29 -1.01 -9.03
CA LYS A 173 -1.15 -0.19 -8.16
C LYS A 173 -0.54 1.20 -7.94
N VAL A 174 0.72 1.26 -7.53
CA VAL A 174 1.42 2.53 -7.25
C VAL A 174 1.55 3.41 -8.50
N LYS A 175 1.69 2.82 -9.68
CA LYS A 175 1.62 3.57 -10.94
C LYS A 175 0.27 4.24 -11.18
N GLY A 176 -0.78 3.80 -10.47
CA GLY A 176 -2.14 4.33 -10.58
C GLY A 176 -3.08 3.50 -11.45
N LEU A 177 -2.71 2.26 -11.81
CA LEU A 177 -3.63 1.38 -12.51
C LEU A 177 -4.77 0.97 -11.56
N LYS A 178 -6.00 1.10 -12.06
CA LYS A 178 -7.21 0.63 -11.37
C LYS A 178 -7.42 -0.87 -11.63
N ASN A 179 -8.20 -1.51 -10.76
CA ASN A 179 -8.61 -2.91 -10.92
C ASN A 179 -7.43 -3.90 -11.05
N VAL A 180 -6.34 -3.62 -10.34
CA VAL A 180 -5.23 -4.58 -10.16
C VAL A 180 -5.64 -5.60 -9.13
N LYS A 181 -5.52 -6.90 -9.46
CA LYS A 181 -5.81 -8.02 -8.57
C LYS A 181 -4.60 -8.93 -8.48
N PHE A 182 -4.25 -9.29 -7.26
CA PHE A 182 -3.37 -10.41 -7.00
C PHE A 182 -4.20 -11.69 -7.05
N VAL A 183 -3.84 -12.63 -7.89
CA VAL A 183 -4.63 -13.85 -8.13
C VAL A 183 -3.88 -15.07 -7.62
N LYS A 184 -4.60 -15.89 -6.86
CA LYS A 184 -4.14 -17.23 -6.41
C LYS A 184 -4.97 -18.29 -7.10
N GLY A 185 -4.32 -19.27 -7.66
CA GLY A 185 -4.95 -20.39 -8.33
C GLY A 185 -3.97 -21.53 -8.52
N SER A 186 -4.12 -22.27 -9.62
CA SER A 186 -3.22 -23.34 -9.97
C SER A 186 -2.97 -23.37 -11.47
N VAL A 187 -1.83 -23.94 -11.82
CA VAL A 187 -1.42 -24.22 -13.20
C VAL A 187 -0.87 -25.64 -13.30
N PRO A 188 -0.92 -26.30 -14.48
CA PRO A 188 -0.27 -27.58 -14.68
C PRO A 188 1.24 -27.49 -14.41
N GLN A 189 1.75 -28.41 -13.62
CA GLN A 189 3.18 -28.57 -13.34
C GLN A 189 3.61 -29.98 -13.71
N VAL A 190 4.80 -30.11 -14.30
CA VAL A 190 5.39 -31.41 -14.59
C VAL A 190 6.03 -31.94 -13.30
N ASN A 191 5.53 -33.06 -12.79
CA ASN A 191 6.19 -33.78 -11.70
C ASN A 191 7.38 -34.56 -12.27
N GLY A 192 8.60 -34.24 -11.78
CA GLY A 192 9.86 -34.80 -12.30
C GLY A 192 10.04 -36.33 -12.23
N LYS A 193 9.13 -37.08 -11.60
CA LYS A 193 9.29 -38.53 -11.42
C LYS A 193 8.56 -39.41 -12.48
N ASN A 194 7.48 -38.96 -13.09
CA ASN A 194 6.72 -39.81 -14.02
C ASN A 194 6.04 -39.04 -15.16
N GLY A 195 6.44 -37.80 -15.46
CA GLY A 195 5.81 -37.02 -16.54
C GLY A 195 4.34 -36.65 -16.30
N ALA A 196 3.75 -37.04 -15.17
CA ALA A 196 2.37 -36.77 -14.85
C ALA A 196 2.19 -35.28 -14.54
N GLN A 197 1.27 -34.62 -15.26
CA GLN A 197 0.90 -33.24 -14.97
C GLN A 197 0.01 -33.18 -13.72
N LYS A 198 0.51 -32.53 -12.66
CA LYS A 198 -0.28 -32.20 -11.48
C LYS A 198 -0.48 -30.68 -11.39
N ASN A 199 -1.68 -30.26 -11.05
CA ASN A 199 -1.92 -28.85 -10.80
C ASN A 199 -1.19 -28.37 -9.53
N GLY A 200 -0.27 -27.43 -9.69
CA GLY A 200 0.44 -26.80 -8.59
C GLY A 200 -0.09 -25.42 -8.28
N ALA A 201 -0.02 -25.03 -7.00
CA ALA A 201 -0.39 -23.70 -6.54
C ALA A 201 0.43 -22.62 -7.27
N HIS A 202 -0.23 -21.57 -7.73
CA HIS A 202 0.39 -20.51 -8.50
C HIS A 202 -0.25 -19.14 -8.20
N ALA A 203 0.52 -18.08 -8.45
CA ALA A 203 0.02 -16.71 -8.32
C ALA A 203 0.48 -15.84 -9.49
N TRP A 204 -0.40 -14.93 -9.90
CA TRP A 204 -0.17 -13.98 -10.99
C TRP A 204 -0.90 -12.67 -10.73
N CYS A 205 -0.76 -11.70 -11.62
CA CYS A 205 -1.46 -10.43 -11.58
C CYS A 205 -2.53 -10.37 -12.69
N GLU A 206 -3.73 -9.93 -12.35
CA GLU A 206 -4.75 -9.50 -13.32
C GLU A 206 -4.90 -7.99 -13.27
N ILE A 207 -5.05 -7.36 -14.44
CA ILE A 207 -5.40 -5.94 -14.57
C ILE A 207 -6.56 -5.84 -15.55
N LYS A 208 -7.71 -5.34 -15.08
CA LYS A 208 -8.87 -5.13 -15.95
C LYS A 208 -8.76 -3.75 -16.61
N SER A 209 -8.87 -3.72 -17.94
CA SER A 209 -8.91 -2.51 -18.75
C SER A 209 -10.17 -2.56 -19.63
N GLY A 210 -11.11 -1.67 -19.38
CA GLY A 210 -12.44 -1.75 -19.96
C GLY A 210 -13.12 -3.08 -19.60
N LYS A 211 -13.62 -3.81 -20.59
CA LYS A 211 -14.24 -5.14 -20.43
C LYS A 211 -13.21 -6.27 -20.41
N THR A 212 -11.93 -6.02 -20.74
CA THR A 212 -10.90 -7.06 -20.89
C THR A 212 -10.06 -7.21 -19.62
N VAL A 213 -9.83 -8.46 -19.21
CA VAL A 213 -8.87 -8.82 -18.17
C VAL A 213 -7.57 -9.27 -18.82
N TYR A 214 -6.48 -8.61 -18.48
CA TYR A 214 -5.14 -8.98 -18.90
C TYR A 214 -4.39 -9.67 -17.76
N VAL A 215 -3.67 -10.71 -18.11
CA VAL A 215 -2.81 -11.47 -17.22
C VAL A 215 -1.37 -10.97 -17.36
N TYR A 216 -0.69 -10.89 -16.22
CA TYR A 216 0.74 -10.60 -16.09
C TYR A 216 1.32 -11.64 -15.13
N ASP A 217 2.19 -12.51 -15.64
CA ASP A 217 2.77 -13.58 -14.86
C ASP A 217 4.29 -13.53 -14.86
N PRO A 218 4.90 -12.83 -13.88
CA PRO A 218 6.36 -12.73 -13.82
C PRO A 218 7.06 -14.07 -13.56
N ASN A 219 6.41 -15.00 -12.86
CA ASN A 219 7.00 -16.32 -12.63
C ASN A 219 6.96 -17.18 -13.89
N PHE A 220 5.89 -17.14 -14.68
CA PHE A 220 5.86 -17.75 -15.99
C PHE A 220 7.01 -17.23 -16.87
N ALA A 221 7.15 -15.89 -16.97
CA ALA A 221 8.24 -15.27 -17.72
C ALA A 221 9.63 -15.72 -17.24
N TYR A 222 9.82 -15.88 -15.92
CA TYR A 222 11.05 -16.40 -15.35
C TYR A 222 11.29 -17.87 -15.73
N SER A 223 10.29 -18.72 -15.59
CA SER A 223 10.39 -20.17 -15.80
C SER A 223 10.65 -20.53 -17.27
N PHE A 224 10.06 -19.79 -18.20
CA PHE A 224 10.17 -20.04 -19.65
C PHE A 224 11.06 -19.06 -20.40
N ARG A 225 11.93 -18.34 -19.70
CA ARG A 225 12.80 -17.28 -20.28
C ARG A 225 13.70 -17.76 -21.44
N ASN A 226 14.01 -19.05 -21.48
CA ASN A 226 14.86 -19.68 -22.50
C ASN A 226 14.05 -20.45 -23.55
N ASN A 227 12.71 -20.43 -23.49
CA ASN A 227 11.86 -21.09 -24.46
C ASN A 227 11.33 -20.10 -25.49
N PRO A 228 11.80 -20.12 -26.74
CA PRO A 228 11.39 -19.15 -27.77
C PRO A 228 9.92 -19.29 -28.19
N LYS A 229 9.29 -20.43 -27.91
CA LYS A 229 7.87 -20.69 -28.21
C LYS A 229 6.93 -20.21 -27.07
N ALA A 230 7.48 -19.87 -25.89
CA ALA A 230 6.69 -19.38 -24.77
C ALA A 230 6.33 -17.91 -24.96
N HIS A 231 5.15 -17.52 -24.50
CA HIS A 231 4.76 -16.12 -24.40
C HIS A 231 5.64 -15.37 -23.38
N SER A 232 5.78 -14.05 -23.53
CA SER A 232 6.61 -13.23 -22.64
C SER A 232 6.10 -13.14 -21.19
N GLY A 233 4.89 -13.63 -20.91
CA GLY A 233 4.22 -13.48 -19.60
C GLY A 233 3.67 -12.08 -19.31
N TYR A 234 3.88 -11.13 -20.20
CA TYR A 234 3.45 -9.73 -20.04
C TYR A 234 2.19 -9.43 -20.85
N LYS A 235 1.12 -9.00 -20.20
CA LYS A 235 -0.12 -8.46 -20.81
C LYS A 235 -0.73 -9.39 -21.89
N PHE A 236 -1.28 -10.50 -21.48
CA PHE A 236 -1.98 -11.44 -22.35
C PHE A 236 -3.38 -11.78 -21.82
N LYS A 237 -4.21 -12.40 -22.66
CA LYS A 237 -5.53 -12.92 -22.28
C LYS A 237 -5.43 -14.39 -21.86
N TYR A 238 -6.33 -14.85 -21.01
CA TYR A 238 -6.46 -16.29 -20.76
C TYR A 238 -6.67 -17.06 -22.06
N GLY A 239 -6.04 -18.22 -22.18
CA GLY A 239 -6.09 -19.04 -23.40
C GLY A 239 -5.14 -18.60 -24.51
N THR A 240 -4.30 -17.58 -24.32
CA THR A 240 -3.28 -17.19 -25.29
C THR A 240 -2.29 -18.36 -25.48
N LYS A 241 -2.00 -18.71 -26.75
CA LYS A 241 -1.02 -19.76 -27.11
C LYS A 241 0.35 -19.46 -26.49
N GLY A 242 1.02 -20.52 -26.01
CA GLY A 242 2.34 -20.39 -25.39
C GLY A 242 2.33 -19.87 -23.95
N THR A 243 1.16 -19.87 -23.28
CA THR A 243 1.02 -19.55 -21.85
C THR A 243 0.59 -20.77 -21.04
N TYR A 244 0.56 -20.63 -19.69
CA TYR A 244 -0.06 -21.67 -18.86
C TYR A 244 -1.56 -21.82 -19.14
N GLN A 245 -2.07 -23.04 -18.92
CA GLN A 245 -3.49 -23.31 -18.77
C GLN A 245 -3.90 -23.00 -17.33
N TYR A 246 -4.28 -21.76 -17.08
CA TYR A 246 -4.70 -21.32 -15.74
C TYR A 246 -6.04 -21.96 -15.35
N ASN A 247 -6.10 -22.57 -14.18
CA ASN A 247 -7.32 -23.19 -13.68
C ASN A 247 -8.45 -22.14 -13.57
N LYS A 248 -9.70 -22.56 -13.86
CA LYS A 248 -10.89 -21.71 -13.74
C LYS A 248 -11.15 -21.32 -12.27
N LYS A 249 -10.91 -22.25 -11.32
CA LYS A 249 -11.03 -21.98 -9.87
C LYS A 249 -9.84 -21.17 -9.38
N LYS A 250 -10.08 -19.91 -9.06
CA LYS A 250 -9.06 -18.96 -8.59
C LYS A 250 -9.65 -17.89 -7.67
N THR A 251 -8.83 -17.37 -6.77
CA THR A 251 -9.18 -16.29 -5.83
C THR A 251 -8.51 -15.00 -6.25
N ARG A 252 -9.29 -13.93 -6.39
CA ARG A 252 -8.82 -12.56 -6.66
C ARG A 252 -8.76 -11.76 -5.38
N VAL A 253 -7.59 -11.29 -5.03
CA VAL A 253 -7.34 -10.50 -3.82
C VAL A 253 -7.21 -9.03 -4.20
N SER A 254 -8.04 -8.18 -3.56
CA SER A 254 -7.88 -6.72 -3.56
C SER A 254 -6.90 -6.30 -2.47
N PHE A 255 -6.21 -5.15 -2.63
CA PHE A 255 -5.21 -4.67 -1.67
C PHE A 255 -4.99 -3.17 -1.81
#